data_300e33d71f03fe10d3709648a7d8a503
#
_entry.id   300e33d71f03fe10d3709648a7d8a503
#
_cell.length_a   1.000
_cell.length_b   1.000
_cell.length_c   1.000
_cell.angle_alpha   90.00
_cell.angle_beta   90.00
_cell.angle_gamma   90.00
#
_symmetry.space_group_name_H-M   'P 1'
#
loop_
_entity.id
_entity.type
_entity.pdbx_description
1 polymer ?
#
loop_
_entity_poly.entity_id
_entity_poly.type
_entity_poly.pdbx_seq_one_letter_code
_entity_poly.pdbx_strand_id
1 'polypeptide(L)'
;MTPEVYIDYLNKFDVEKVALTNTEILTAIEESLAMQGKGETEIEPRMHIRPRAGVEGHFNVLRGWIGGKIDSAGTKVVGDFVNNYLENRPSEYGVLTLFDPRNGAPKAIVDATGITDMRTGAVTAIGAKYLSIKKPRILAHIGARGTAYWNVRLLCHLFDFEEVRDH
;
A
#
# COMPACT_ATOMS: atom_id res chain seq x y z
N MET A 1 5.31 -15.20 -35.63
CA MET A 1 6.27 -15.00 -34.51
C MET A 1 5.45 -14.79 -33.23
N THR A 2 5.74 -15.57 -32.19
CA THR A 2 5.12 -15.33 -30.89
C THR A 2 5.66 -13.99 -30.36
N PRO A 3 4.83 -13.05 -29.88
CA PRO A 3 5.32 -11.81 -29.34
C PRO A 3 6.21 -12.08 -28.11
N GLU A 4 7.34 -11.40 -28.03
CA GLU A 4 8.20 -11.48 -26.87
C GLU A 4 7.50 -10.81 -25.66
N VAL A 5 7.60 -11.45 -24.48
CA VAL A 5 7.05 -10.93 -23.25
C VAL A 5 8.21 -10.39 -22.41
N TYR A 6 8.18 -9.10 -22.10
CA TYR A 6 9.14 -8.46 -21.21
C TYR A 6 8.49 -8.21 -19.85
N ILE A 7 9.23 -8.47 -18.78
CA ILE A 7 8.80 -8.21 -17.40
C ILE A 7 9.77 -7.20 -16.80
N ASP A 8 9.25 -6.04 -16.42
CA ASP A 8 10.03 -5.06 -15.69
C ASP A 8 10.27 -5.52 -14.26
N TYR A 9 11.51 -5.37 -13.76
CA TYR A 9 11.83 -5.61 -12.37
C TYR A 9 12.22 -4.30 -11.69
N LEU A 10 11.39 -3.83 -10.77
CA LEU A 10 11.57 -2.58 -10.04
C LEU A 10 11.91 -2.88 -8.58
N ASN A 11 13.16 -2.67 -8.22
CA ASN A 11 13.61 -2.82 -6.84
C ASN A 11 13.26 -1.58 -5.99
N LYS A 12 13.57 -1.63 -4.71
CA LYS A 12 13.30 -0.53 -3.76
C LYS A 12 13.82 0.83 -4.26
N PHE A 13 15.04 0.87 -4.79
CA PHE A 13 15.64 2.13 -5.26
C PHE A 13 14.95 2.69 -6.50
N ASP A 14 14.46 1.83 -7.39
CA ASP A 14 13.69 2.25 -8.56
C ASP A 14 12.35 2.84 -8.13
N VAL A 15 11.67 2.22 -7.16
CA VAL A 15 10.41 2.73 -6.59
C VAL A 15 10.64 4.07 -5.87
N GLU A 16 11.70 4.20 -5.09
CA GLU A 16 12.03 5.45 -4.38
C GLU A 16 12.38 6.60 -5.35
N LYS A 17 13.03 6.32 -6.47
CA LYS A 17 13.36 7.32 -7.51
C LYS A 17 12.13 7.96 -8.16
N VAL A 18 10.97 7.29 -8.15
CA VAL A 18 9.72 7.89 -8.66
C VAL A 18 9.34 9.13 -7.87
N ALA A 19 9.73 9.21 -6.59
CA ALA A 19 9.58 10.37 -5.71
C ALA A 19 8.14 10.91 -5.66
N LEU A 20 7.15 10.01 -5.53
CA LEU A 20 5.74 10.38 -5.47
C LEU A 20 5.46 11.46 -4.44
N THR A 21 4.75 12.49 -4.85
CA THR A 21 4.29 13.57 -3.97
C THR A 21 3.11 13.09 -3.10
N ASN A 22 2.88 13.77 -1.97
CA ASN A 22 1.74 13.47 -1.11
C ASN A 22 0.40 13.55 -1.86
N THR A 23 0.28 14.53 -2.76
CA THR A 23 -0.92 14.72 -3.57
C THR A 23 -1.15 13.57 -4.53
N GLU A 24 -0.12 13.10 -5.24
CA GLU A 24 -0.23 11.95 -6.15
C GLU A 24 -0.62 10.68 -5.41
N ILE A 25 -0.02 10.42 -4.24
CA ILE A 25 -0.34 9.27 -3.40
C ILE A 25 -1.82 9.32 -2.96
N LEU A 26 -2.27 10.45 -2.43
CA LEU A 26 -3.65 10.62 -1.98
C LEU A 26 -4.64 10.51 -3.13
N THR A 27 -4.35 11.15 -4.27
CA THR A 27 -5.20 11.11 -5.46
C THR A 27 -5.36 9.68 -5.97
N ALA A 28 -4.26 8.93 -6.11
CA ALA A 28 -4.31 7.54 -6.59
C ALA A 28 -5.16 6.63 -5.70
N ILE A 29 -5.04 6.77 -4.38
CA ILE A 29 -5.81 5.96 -3.43
C ILE A 29 -7.26 6.41 -3.37
N GLU A 30 -7.54 7.72 -3.38
CA GLU A 30 -8.92 8.25 -3.38
C GLU A 30 -9.68 7.83 -4.65
N GLU A 31 -9.06 7.92 -5.82
CA GLU A 31 -9.62 7.43 -7.08
C GLU A 31 -9.89 5.92 -7.01
N SER A 32 -8.94 5.13 -6.48
CA SER A 32 -9.11 3.69 -6.34
C SER A 32 -10.29 3.31 -5.43
N LEU A 33 -10.45 4.01 -4.31
CA LEU A 33 -11.59 3.83 -3.40
C LEU A 33 -12.91 4.23 -4.07
N ALA A 34 -12.92 5.32 -4.86
CA ALA A 34 -14.09 5.75 -5.61
C ALA A 34 -14.48 4.72 -6.68
N MET A 35 -13.51 4.12 -7.37
CA MET A 35 -13.76 3.04 -8.33
C MET A 35 -14.33 1.80 -7.65
N GLN A 36 -13.80 1.44 -6.47
CA GLN A 36 -14.35 0.35 -5.66
C GLN A 36 -15.81 0.62 -5.29
N GLY A 37 -16.13 1.84 -4.86
CA GLY A 37 -17.50 2.23 -4.55
C GLY A 37 -18.47 2.18 -5.73
N LYS A 38 -17.97 2.28 -6.96
CA LYS A 38 -18.73 2.14 -8.21
C LYS A 38 -18.83 0.70 -8.72
N GLY A 39 -18.15 -0.26 -8.09
CA GLY A 39 -18.08 -1.63 -8.57
C GLY A 39 -17.13 -1.83 -9.77
N GLU A 40 -16.20 -0.90 -9.99
CA GLU A 40 -15.19 -0.96 -11.06
C GLU A 40 -13.90 -1.64 -10.60
N THR A 41 -13.97 -2.45 -9.56
CA THR A 41 -12.85 -3.24 -9.04
C THR A 41 -13.32 -4.64 -8.67
N GLU A 42 -12.40 -5.60 -8.73
CA GLU A 42 -12.58 -6.92 -8.14
C GLU A 42 -11.47 -7.16 -7.14
N ILE A 43 -11.83 -7.32 -5.87
CA ILE A 43 -10.88 -7.50 -4.77
C ILE A 43 -11.36 -8.68 -3.95
N GLU A 44 -10.55 -9.73 -3.95
CA GLU A 44 -10.81 -10.91 -3.16
C GLU A 44 -10.30 -10.77 -1.72
N PRO A 45 -10.92 -11.42 -0.73
CA PRO A 45 -10.41 -11.46 0.63
C PRO A 45 -8.96 -11.95 0.67
N ARG A 46 -8.14 -11.31 1.54
CA ARG A 46 -6.75 -11.73 1.70
C ARG A 46 -6.67 -13.16 2.23
N MET A 47 -5.67 -13.88 1.76
CA MET A 47 -5.31 -15.20 2.25
C MET A 47 -4.09 -15.10 3.17
N HIS A 48 -4.08 -15.89 4.24
CA HIS A 48 -2.96 -15.99 5.16
C HIS A 48 -2.27 -17.35 4.99
N ILE A 49 -0.95 -17.32 4.83
CA ILE A 49 -0.10 -18.51 4.81
C ILE A 49 0.79 -18.47 6.04
N ARG A 50 0.66 -19.47 6.91
CA ARG A 50 1.54 -19.64 8.08
C ARG A 50 2.51 -20.79 7.79
N PRO A 51 3.78 -20.50 7.53
CA PRO A 51 4.69 -21.51 6.96
C PRO A 51 5.11 -22.58 7.95
N ARG A 52 5.11 -22.30 9.27
CA ARG A 52 5.57 -23.26 10.26
C ARG A 52 5.06 -22.92 11.67
N ALA A 53 4.79 -23.96 12.48
CA ALA A 53 4.46 -23.77 13.89
C ALA A 53 5.65 -23.18 14.67
N GLY A 54 5.36 -22.32 15.64
CA GLY A 54 6.36 -21.69 16.50
C GLY A 54 7.12 -20.50 15.87
N VAL A 55 6.82 -20.13 14.63
CA VAL A 55 7.30 -18.89 14.01
C VAL A 55 6.20 -17.83 14.10
N GLU A 56 6.51 -16.71 14.76
CA GLU A 56 5.61 -15.56 14.83
C GLU A 56 5.69 -14.73 13.54
N GLY A 57 4.88 -15.11 12.58
CA GLY A 57 4.81 -14.46 11.29
C GLY A 57 3.91 -15.20 10.32
N HIS A 58 3.55 -14.51 9.27
CA HIS A 58 2.72 -15.07 8.21
C HIS A 58 2.92 -14.31 6.90
N PHE A 59 2.43 -14.89 5.81
CA PHE A 59 2.31 -14.17 4.55
C PHE A 59 0.86 -13.78 4.32
N ASN A 60 0.66 -12.55 3.90
CA ASN A 60 -0.60 -12.02 3.37
C ASN A 60 -0.53 -12.07 1.84
N VAL A 61 -1.47 -12.77 1.22
CA VAL A 61 -1.62 -12.78 -0.24
C VAL A 61 -2.87 -11.96 -0.59
N LEU A 62 -2.65 -10.86 -1.30
CA LEU A 62 -3.69 -9.96 -1.75
C LEU A 62 -3.73 -10.02 -3.28
N ARG A 63 -4.93 -9.99 -3.84
CA ARG A 63 -5.13 -10.03 -5.29
C ARG A 63 -6.34 -9.20 -5.68
N GLY A 64 -6.28 -8.64 -6.87
CA GLY A 64 -7.39 -7.87 -7.38
C GLY A 64 -7.14 -7.30 -8.78
N TRP A 65 -8.19 -6.71 -9.28
CA TRP A 65 -8.21 -5.93 -10.51
C TRP A 65 -8.85 -4.57 -10.25
N ILE A 66 -8.33 -3.56 -10.90
CA ILE A 66 -8.89 -2.21 -10.94
C ILE A 66 -9.10 -1.82 -12.39
N GLY A 67 -10.31 -1.40 -12.74
CA GLY A 67 -10.71 -1.02 -14.10
C GLY A 67 -10.45 0.44 -14.42
N GLY A 68 -11.34 1.01 -15.24
CA GLY A 68 -11.31 2.41 -15.66
C GLY A 68 -10.02 2.79 -16.39
N LYS A 69 -9.45 3.92 -16.03
CA LYS A 69 -8.21 4.43 -16.66
C LYS A 69 -6.96 3.62 -16.31
N ILE A 70 -6.97 2.96 -15.15
CA ILE A 70 -5.82 2.22 -14.64
C ILE A 70 -5.74 0.86 -15.32
N ASP A 71 -6.84 0.15 -15.42
CA ASP A 71 -7.02 -1.16 -16.03
C ASP A 71 -5.81 -2.09 -15.78
N SER A 72 -5.66 -2.52 -14.54
CA SER A 72 -4.52 -3.34 -14.10
C SER A 72 -4.97 -4.43 -13.14
N ALA A 73 -4.42 -5.62 -13.29
CA ALA A 73 -4.59 -6.72 -12.36
C ALA A 73 -3.27 -7.01 -11.65
N GLY A 74 -3.34 -7.56 -10.45
CA GLY A 74 -2.12 -7.88 -9.74
C GLY A 74 -2.31 -8.72 -8.50
N THR A 75 -1.18 -9.22 -8.01
CA THR A 75 -1.07 -9.89 -6.72
C THR A 75 0.03 -9.26 -5.91
N LYS A 76 -0.22 -9.06 -4.62
CA LYS A 76 0.80 -8.62 -3.67
C LYS A 76 0.95 -9.67 -2.57
N VAL A 77 2.18 -10.09 -2.35
CA VAL A 77 2.54 -10.95 -1.22
C VAL A 77 3.32 -10.10 -0.22
N VAL A 78 2.87 -10.11 1.03
CA VAL A 78 3.56 -9.42 2.14
C VAL A 78 3.91 -10.45 3.19
N GLY A 79 5.18 -10.61 3.49
CA GLY A 79 5.67 -11.33 4.67
C GLY A 79 5.63 -10.38 5.86
N ASP A 80 4.86 -10.73 6.88
CA ASP A 80 4.71 -9.98 8.13
C ASP A 80 5.28 -10.83 9.27
N PHE A 81 6.47 -10.47 9.73
CA PHE A 81 7.24 -11.18 10.74
C PHE A 81 7.69 -10.20 11.82
N VAL A 82 6.85 -10.08 12.84
CA VAL A 82 6.97 -9.05 13.89
C VAL A 82 8.34 -9.04 14.59
N ASN A 83 9.01 -10.18 14.72
CA ASN A 83 10.29 -10.31 15.40
C ASN A 83 11.52 -9.98 14.55
N ASN A 84 11.33 -9.65 13.26
CA ASN A 84 12.45 -9.28 12.37
C ASN A 84 13.27 -8.08 12.89
N TYR A 85 12.66 -7.20 13.69
CA TYR A 85 13.37 -6.06 14.28
C TYR A 85 14.52 -6.48 15.20
N LEU A 86 14.45 -7.68 15.80
CA LEU A 86 15.53 -8.23 16.64
C LEU A 86 16.82 -8.47 15.84
N GLU A 87 16.67 -8.63 14.52
CA GLU A 87 17.77 -8.82 13.57
C GLU A 87 18.03 -7.58 12.69
N ASN A 88 17.51 -6.40 13.09
CA ASN A 88 17.56 -5.15 12.31
C ASN A 88 16.97 -5.28 10.90
N ARG A 89 15.92 -6.10 10.75
CA ARG A 89 15.19 -6.27 9.50
C ARG A 89 13.82 -5.60 9.58
N PRO A 90 13.27 -5.14 8.45
CA PRO A 90 11.88 -4.73 8.39
C PRO A 90 10.94 -5.82 8.87
N SER A 91 9.89 -5.45 9.59
CA SER A 91 8.83 -6.39 10.01
C SER A 91 8.03 -6.89 8.83
N GLU A 92 7.93 -6.09 7.77
CA GLU A 92 7.20 -6.43 6.55
C GLU A 92 8.10 -6.32 5.32
N TYR A 93 7.96 -7.29 4.41
CA TYR A 93 8.50 -7.26 3.07
C TYR A 93 7.37 -7.49 2.08
N GLY A 94 7.27 -6.66 1.05
CA GLY A 94 6.22 -6.76 0.05
C GLY A 94 6.76 -6.94 -1.35
N VAL A 95 6.15 -7.83 -2.12
CA VAL A 95 6.36 -7.97 -3.57
C VAL A 95 5.02 -7.89 -4.26
N LEU A 96 4.93 -7.06 -5.30
CA LEU A 96 3.77 -6.88 -6.15
C LEU A 96 4.08 -7.38 -7.56
N THR A 97 3.21 -8.21 -8.11
CA THR A 97 3.25 -8.60 -9.52
C THR A 97 2.06 -7.99 -10.25
N LEU A 98 2.32 -7.30 -11.36
CA LEU A 98 1.31 -6.67 -12.20
C LEU A 98 1.12 -7.42 -13.50
N PHE A 99 -0.12 -7.47 -13.98
CA PHE A 99 -0.54 -8.15 -15.20
C PHE A 99 -1.41 -7.24 -16.07
N ASP A 100 -1.39 -7.48 -17.37
CA ASP A 100 -2.36 -6.91 -18.31
C ASP A 100 -3.67 -7.71 -18.20
N PRO A 101 -4.78 -7.10 -17.73
CA PRO A 101 -6.03 -7.83 -17.54
C PRO A 101 -6.69 -8.30 -18.83
N ARG A 102 -6.28 -7.77 -19.99
CA ARG A 102 -6.85 -8.10 -21.30
C ARG A 102 -6.34 -9.43 -21.86
N ASN A 103 -5.13 -9.84 -21.47
CA ASN A 103 -4.47 -11.01 -22.04
C ASN A 103 -3.69 -11.86 -21.02
N GLY A 104 -3.62 -11.40 -19.74
CA GLY A 104 -2.92 -12.09 -18.67
C GLY A 104 -1.39 -11.98 -18.72
N ALA A 105 -0.83 -11.17 -19.64
CA ALA A 105 0.62 -11.01 -19.73
C ALA A 105 1.20 -10.36 -18.47
N PRO A 106 2.27 -10.92 -17.87
CA PRO A 106 2.96 -10.26 -16.78
C PRO A 106 3.64 -8.98 -17.29
N LYS A 107 3.53 -7.89 -16.51
CA LYS A 107 4.08 -6.57 -16.85
C LYS A 107 5.27 -6.22 -15.98
N ALA A 108 5.14 -6.41 -14.68
CA ALA A 108 6.18 -5.99 -13.74
C ALA A 108 6.17 -6.81 -12.45
N ILE A 109 7.36 -6.90 -11.84
CA ILE A 109 7.56 -7.32 -10.45
C ILE A 109 8.16 -6.12 -9.71
N VAL A 110 7.51 -5.68 -8.65
CA VAL A 110 7.82 -4.42 -7.96
C VAL A 110 8.05 -4.66 -6.48
N ASP A 111 9.11 -4.09 -5.91
CA ASP A 111 9.22 -3.99 -4.45
C ASP A 111 8.07 -3.16 -3.91
N ALA A 112 7.27 -3.76 -3.05
CA ALA A 112 6.07 -3.15 -2.50
C ALA A 112 6.16 -2.89 -0.99
N THR A 113 7.33 -3.00 -0.39
CA THR A 113 7.54 -2.78 1.05
C THR A 113 7.14 -1.36 1.43
N GLY A 114 7.76 -0.35 0.83
CA GLY A 114 7.42 1.05 1.07
C GLY A 114 6.02 1.44 0.57
N ILE A 115 5.58 0.84 -0.54
CA ILE A 115 4.22 1.04 -1.08
C ILE A 115 3.16 0.57 -0.07
N THR A 116 3.44 -0.51 0.67
CA THR A 116 2.49 -1.04 1.67
C THR A 116 2.24 -0.03 2.79
N ASP A 117 3.27 0.60 3.32
CA ASP A 117 3.13 1.63 4.34
C ASP A 117 2.46 2.90 3.79
N MET A 118 2.93 3.37 2.65
CA MET A 118 2.46 4.58 1.97
C MET A 118 0.95 4.52 1.67
N ARG A 119 0.48 3.43 1.01
CA ARG A 119 -0.94 3.29 0.68
C ARG A 119 -1.81 3.16 1.94
N THR A 120 -1.28 2.57 3.02
CA THR A 120 -2.03 2.43 4.28
C THR A 120 -2.21 3.79 4.95
N GLY A 121 -1.16 4.61 5.00
CA GLY A 121 -1.26 5.98 5.47
C GLY A 121 -2.23 6.82 4.65
N ALA A 122 -2.26 6.64 3.33
CA ALA A 122 -3.20 7.34 2.46
C ALA A 122 -4.66 6.96 2.74
N VAL A 123 -4.97 5.67 2.94
CA VAL A 123 -6.33 5.24 3.33
C VAL A 123 -6.75 5.88 4.65
N THR A 124 -5.84 5.93 5.65
CA THR A 124 -6.10 6.59 6.93
C THR A 124 -6.42 8.08 6.75
N ALA A 125 -5.61 8.78 5.96
CA ALA A 125 -5.79 10.21 5.72
C ALA A 125 -7.09 10.52 4.96
N ILE A 126 -7.45 9.71 3.95
CA ILE A 126 -8.71 9.84 3.21
C ILE A 126 -9.89 9.52 4.11
N GLY A 127 -9.80 8.48 4.94
CA GLY A 127 -10.83 8.18 5.95
C GLY A 127 -11.07 9.37 6.88
N ALA A 128 -10.01 10.00 7.39
CA ALA A 128 -10.10 11.19 8.20
C ALA A 128 -10.70 12.38 7.43
N LYS A 129 -10.33 12.57 6.16
CA LYS A 129 -10.87 13.64 5.28
C LYS A 129 -12.41 13.61 5.21
N TYR A 130 -12.99 12.42 5.11
CA TYR A 130 -14.43 12.27 4.95
C TYR A 130 -15.21 12.06 6.25
N LEU A 131 -14.58 11.53 7.29
CA LEU A 131 -15.27 11.06 8.49
C LEU A 131 -14.94 11.87 9.75
N SER A 132 -13.90 12.71 9.74
CA SER A 132 -13.57 13.52 10.90
C SER A 132 -14.45 14.77 11.03
N ILE A 133 -14.35 15.43 12.18
CA ILE A 133 -14.95 16.75 12.38
C ILE A 133 -14.32 17.77 11.42
N LYS A 134 -15.08 18.80 11.07
CA LYS A 134 -14.53 19.93 10.32
C LYS A 134 -13.46 20.64 11.15
N LYS A 135 -12.24 20.76 10.65
CA LYS A 135 -11.09 21.43 11.29
C LYS A 135 -10.65 20.75 12.60
N PRO A 136 -10.17 19.51 12.52
CA PRO A 136 -9.52 18.87 13.67
C PRO A 136 -8.24 19.66 14.03
N ARG A 137 -8.04 19.97 15.32
CA ARG A 137 -6.91 20.78 15.79
C ARG A 137 -5.79 19.95 16.39
N ILE A 138 -6.12 18.77 16.90
CA ILE A 138 -5.19 17.90 17.58
C ILE A 138 -5.22 16.53 16.93
N LEU A 139 -4.04 16.02 16.56
CA LEU A 139 -3.83 14.65 16.13
C LEU A 139 -3.16 13.87 17.27
N ALA A 140 -3.80 12.81 17.75
CA ALA A 140 -3.15 11.83 18.62
C ALA A 140 -2.86 10.56 17.83
N HIS A 141 -1.61 10.10 17.81
CA HIS A 141 -1.16 8.92 17.11
C HIS A 141 -0.49 7.94 18.07
N ILE A 142 -0.83 6.65 17.95
CA ILE A 142 -0.22 5.59 18.78
C ILE A 142 0.61 4.68 17.87
N GLY A 143 1.90 4.55 18.20
CA GLY A 143 2.88 3.75 17.47
C GLY A 143 3.76 4.57 16.54
N ALA A 144 5.02 4.16 16.41
CA ALA A 144 6.07 4.91 15.70
C ALA A 144 6.80 4.06 14.63
N ARG A 145 6.20 3.00 14.11
CA ARG A 145 6.80 2.14 13.08
C ARG A 145 6.30 2.50 11.67
N GLY A 146 6.86 1.87 10.67
CA GLY A 146 6.64 2.05 9.22
C GLY A 146 5.41 2.85 8.80
N THR A 147 4.22 2.29 8.97
CA THR A 147 2.95 2.94 8.61
C THR A 147 2.69 4.24 9.39
N ALA A 148 3.21 4.39 10.63
CA ALA A 148 3.02 5.59 11.44
C ALA A 148 3.54 6.86 10.75
N TYR A 149 4.74 6.78 10.16
CA TYR A 149 5.31 7.89 9.39
C TYR A 149 4.37 8.38 8.28
N TRP A 150 3.80 7.44 7.52
CA TRP A 150 2.90 7.79 6.43
C TRP A 150 1.53 8.27 6.92
N ASN A 151 1.02 7.74 8.02
CA ASN A 151 -0.20 8.24 8.65
C ASN A 151 -0.05 9.72 9.03
N VAL A 152 0.96 10.04 9.83
CA VAL A 152 1.20 11.41 10.29
C VAL A 152 1.49 12.34 9.12
N ARG A 153 2.39 11.94 8.21
CA ARG A 153 2.77 12.75 7.02
C ARG A 153 1.56 13.13 6.17
N LEU A 154 0.69 12.16 5.85
CA LEU A 154 -0.44 12.41 4.94
C LEU A 154 -1.62 13.08 5.65
N LEU A 155 -1.82 12.82 6.93
CA LEU A 155 -2.78 13.56 7.75
C LEU A 155 -2.37 15.03 7.88
N CYS A 156 -1.11 15.34 8.20
CA CYS A 156 -0.60 16.71 8.26
C CYS A 156 -0.57 17.41 6.89
N HIS A 157 -0.61 16.66 5.78
CA HIS A 157 -0.78 17.25 4.46
C HIS A 157 -2.23 17.70 4.19
N LEU A 158 -3.21 17.00 4.75
CA LEU A 158 -4.64 17.30 4.57
C LEU A 158 -5.21 18.25 5.62
N PHE A 159 -4.65 18.29 6.81
CA PHE A 159 -5.17 19.03 7.95
C PHE A 159 -4.11 19.92 8.56
N ASP A 160 -4.53 21.09 8.98
CA ASP A 160 -3.70 22.08 9.68
C ASP A 160 -3.83 21.85 11.19
N PHE A 161 -3.07 20.87 11.72
CA PHE A 161 -3.07 20.56 13.14
C PHE A 161 -2.24 21.57 13.92
N GLU A 162 -2.77 22.03 15.06
CA GLU A 162 -2.05 22.86 16.02
C GLU A 162 -1.09 22.03 16.87
N GLU A 163 -1.42 20.75 17.09
CA GLU A 163 -0.63 19.83 17.91
C GLU A 163 -0.72 18.40 17.38
N VAL A 164 0.43 17.72 17.35
CA VAL A 164 0.53 16.27 17.10
C VAL A 164 1.11 15.60 18.34
N ARG A 165 0.37 14.66 18.90
CA ARG A 165 0.77 13.85 20.07
C ARG A 165 1.09 12.44 19.59
N ASP A 166 2.32 12.00 19.79
CA ASP A 166 2.80 10.65 19.43
C ASP A 166 3.16 9.86 20.70
N HIS A 167 2.76 8.58 20.76
CA HIS A 167 2.97 7.65 21.88
C HIS A 167 3.36 6.26 21.39
#